data_821562c7eb237490483323fe8d5db876
#
_entry.id   821562c7eb237490483323fe8d5db876
#
_cell.length_a   1.000
_cell.length_b   1.000
_cell.length_c   1.000
_cell.angle_alpha   90.00
_cell.angle_beta   90.00
_cell.angle_gamma   90.00
#
_symmetry.space_group_name_H-M   'P 1'
#
loop_
_entity.id
_entity.type
_entity.pdbx_description
1 polymer ?
#
loop_
_entity_poly.entity_id
_entity_poly.type
_entity_poly.pdbx_seq_one_letter_code
_entity_poly.pdbx_strand_id
1 'polypeptide(L)'
;MAACCYAAAALAATTRRAGLMGASAFQFQLGGGGISGSRSGHQAARAAAARAWSTTRFSTETETAEASLVHGRISRGDLPSLDARAVTDNLPLVVSHLKSRRSSDEAIASAERIAGLNDERVSLIQARDRALSARKEQSAVVGKLMREGASPDDDAVLQAKAESAKAADEAAGIETKLDDIQATVESLLAGLPNLLDDRVPDGEDDTQNEVVSTWGDAGDLPSQLGWTDDFEPRWHDDVATALGGWNSENAVAMSGARFVALSGQVARLERAISSYFLDMHVTDNGYTEVSVPLVVGRSALEGTSQLPKFEEDLFRIAQESHTCNGEDAFLIPTAEVPLTNLYAGQILDEAELPLSFVALTPCFRAEAGSYGRDTRGLIRTHQFAKVELVKITSAETSDDEHEKLTRHAEQCLEALKLPYRKVRLCSGDVGFSARHCYDLEVWLPSTGEFREISSCSNTGDFQARRMALRYRPTEKAAATDTDAAAAPAKGGKKKKAKKPKPVLCHTINGSGLAVGRTLLAVLENYQKPDGSVVVPVVLRPYMGGVEVLEPQAK
;
A
#
# COMPACT_ATOMS: atom_id res chain seq x y z
N MET A 1 -3.87 -35.71 -40.97
CA MET A 1 -3.37 -37.10 -40.95
C MET A 1 -2.70 -37.30 -39.58
N ALA A 2 -3.39 -38.00 -38.80
CA ALA A 2 -3.10 -39.16 -37.97
C ALA A 2 -2.27 -38.81 -36.72
N ALA A 3 -2.80 -38.72 -35.52
CA ALA A 3 -3.56 -39.68 -34.69
C ALA A 3 -2.63 -40.76 -34.10
N CYS A 4 -2.54 -40.80 -32.79
CA CYS A 4 -2.74 -41.96 -31.89
C CYS A 4 -2.20 -41.57 -30.51
N CYS A 5 -2.95 -41.41 -29.49
CA CYS A 5 -3.89 -42.27 -28.73
C CYS A 5 -3.20 -43.26 -27.80
N TYR A 6 -3.71 -43.23 -26.58
CA TYR A 6 -3.97 -44.32 -25.59
C TYR A 6 -2.90 -44.51 -24.50
N ALA A 7 -3.21 -44.79 -23.24
CA ALA A 7 -4.50 -44.99 -22.55
C ALA A 7 -4.25 -44.98 -21.06
N ALA A 8 -5.29 -44.71 -20.31
CA ALA A 8 -5.44 -44.89 -18.89
C ALA A 8 -5.64 -46.37 -18.52
N ALA A 9 -5.26 -46.78 -17.33
CA ALA A 9 -5.95 -47.84 -16.60
C ALA A 9 -5.70 -47.73 -15.08
N ALA A 10 -6.79 -47.68 -14.35
CA ALA A 10 -6.94 -47.82 -12.91
C ALA A 10 -6.89 -49.27 -12.47
N LEU A 11 -6.59 -49.50 -11.19
CA LEU A 11 -7.24 -50.46 -10.24
C LEU A 11 -6.43 -50.43 -8.92
N ALA A 12 -6.95 -49.94 -7.83
CA ALA A 12 -7.82 -50.47 -6.80
C ALA A 12 -7.21 -51.54 -5.89
N ALA A 13 -7.06 -51.15 -4.63
CA ALA A 13 -7.34 -51.83 -3.36
C ALA A 13 -6.69 -53.21 -3.05
N THR A 14 -5.98 -53.28 -1.91
CA THR A 14 -6.41 -54.04 -0.73
C THR A 14 -5.40 -54.02 0.43
N THR A 15 -5.88 -53.49 1.54
CA THR A 15 -5.81 -53.96 2.95
C THR A 15 -4.68 -54.82 3.49
N ARG A 16 -4.19 -54.33 4.64
CA ARG A 16 -3.97 -55.00 5.95
C ARG A 16 -2.57 -55.38 6.41
N ARG A 17 -2.36 -54.90 7.63
CA ARG A 17 -1.75 -55.43 8.85
C ARG A 17 -0.26 -55.21 9.12
N ALA A 18 -0.08 -54.36 10.11
CA ALA A 18 0.53 -54.60 11.43
C ALA A 18 1.98 -55.16 11.49
N GLY A 19 2.82 -54.41 12.15
CA GLY A 19 4.10 -54.86 12.69
C GLY A 19 4.82 -53.73 13.43
N LEU A 20 4.67 -53.70 14.76
CA LEU A 20 5.52 -52.98 15.69
C LEU A 20 6.98 -53.42 15.55
N MET A 21 7.89 -52.48 15.71
CA MET A 21 9.16 -52.48 16.45
C MET A 21 10.10 -51.49 15.76
N GLY A 22 10.66 -50.56 16.46
CA GLY A 22 11.80 -50.46 17.24
C GLY A 22 12.29 -49.02 17.24
N ALA A 23 12.14 -48.33 18.36
CA ALA A 23 12.84 -47.07 18.63
C ALA A 23 14.34 -47.36 18.77
N SER A 24 15.14 -46.66 17.99
CA SER A 24 16.58 -46.57 18.19
C SER A 24 16.97 -45.14 18.36
N ALA A 25 17.15 -44.74 19.61
CA ALA A 25 17.68 -43.44 20.02
C ALA A 25 19.17 -43.41 19.67
N PHE A 26 19.57 -42.50 18.80
CA PHE A 26 20.97 -42.09 18.66
C PHE A 26 21.24 -40.91 19.61
N GLN A 27 21.84 -41.27 20.74
CA GLN A 27 22.45 -40.31 21.67
C GLN A 27 23.80 -39.86 21.09
N PHE A 28 23.92 -38.61 20.69
CA PHE A 28 25.23 -38.01 20.45
C PHE A 28 25.73 -37.36 21.73
N GLN A 29 26.80 -37.88 22.24
CA GLN A 29 27.55 -37.45 23.39
C GLN A 29 28.24 -36.13 23.08
N LEU A 30 27.90 -35.08 23.84
CA LEU A 30 28.58 -33.77 23.83
C LEU A 30 29.93 -33.92 24.54
N GLY A 31 30.98 -33.93 23.74
CA GLY A 31 32.34 -33.71 24.23
C GLY A 31 32.55 -32.24 24.53
N GLY A 32 32.78 -31.90 25.78
CA GLY A 32 33.10 -30.56 26.24
C GLY A 32 34.50 -30.13 25.74
N GLY A 33 34.53 -29.05 24.99
CA GLY A 33 35.72 -28.30 24.66
C GLY A 33 35.40 -26.82 24.76
N GLY A 34 35.70 -26.24 25.90
CA GLY A 34 35.50 -24.80 26.11
C GLY A 34 36.45 -23.98 25.24
N ILE A 35 35.90 -23.18 24.38
CA ILE A 35 36.60 -22.03 23.79
C ILE A 35 35.81 -20.78 24.16
N SER A 36 36.32 -20.07 25.17
CA SER A 36 35.95 -18.69 25.50
C SER A 36 36.44 -17.76 24.42
N GLY A 37 35.60 -17.48 23.43
CA GLY A 37 35.83 -16.50 22.36
C GLY A 37 34.93 -15.27 22.58
N SER A 38 35.57 -14.17 22.87
CA SER A 38 35.01 -12.90 23.32
C SER A 38 33.88 -12.35 22.44
N ARG A 39 32.69 -12.21 23.01
CA ARG A 39 31.54 -11.45 22.48
C ARG A 39 31.77 -9.92 22.47
N SER A 40 33.00 -9.43 22.72
CA SER A 40 33.29 -7.99 22.87
C SER A 40 33.63 -7.27 21.56
N GLY A 41 33.94 -7.95 20.47
CA GLY A 41 34.37 -7.30 19.21
C GLY A 41 33.20 -6.69 18.39
N HIS A 42 32.05 -7.32 18.42
CA HIS A 42 30.89 -6.85 17.61
C HIS A 42 30.12 -5.68 18.25
N GLN A 43 30.13 -5.57 19.57
CA GLN A 43 29.51 -4.42 20.25
C GLN A 43 30.38 -3.16 20.18
N ALA A 44 31.69 -3.29 20.09
CA ALA A 44 32.59 -2.15 19.98
C ALA A 44 32.54 -1.49 18.58
N ALA A 45 32.38 -2.27 17.52
CA ALA A 45 32.20 -1.74 16.16
C ALA A 45 30.83 -1.04 15.99
N ARG A 46 29.77 -1.56 16.64
CA ARG A 46 28.45 -0.93 16.68
C ARG A 46 28.42 0.38 17.48
N ALA A 47 29.17 0.46 18.58
CA ALA A 47 29.27 1.67 19.40
C ALA A 47 30.09 2.79 18.75
N ALA A 48 31.05 2.47 17.88
CA ALA A 48 31.83 3.45 17.12
C ALA A 48 31.02 4.09 15.99
N ALA A 49 30.17 3.31 15.29
CA ALA A 49 29.24 3.83 14.29
C ALA A 49 28.17 4.74 14.91
N ALA A 50 27.65 4.39 16.09
CA ALA A 50 26.64 5.18 16.79
C ALA A 50 27.19 6.50 17.38
N ARG A 51 28.49 6.61 17.65
CA ARG A 51 29.11 7.84 18.21
C ARG A 51 29.51 8.87 17.16
N ALA A 52 29.64 8.50 15.88
CA ALA A 52 29.88 9.43 14.78
C ALA A 52 28.65 10.25 14.36
N TRP A 53 27.48 9.92 14.89
CA TRP A 53 26.18 10.50 14.51
C TRP A 53 25.68 11.64 15.44
N SER A 54 26.44 12.05 16.47
CA SER A 54 25.89 12.97 17.50
C SER A 54 26.30 14.45 17.36
N THR A 55 26.94 14.90 16.29
CA THR A 55 27.45 16.28 16.19
C THR A 55 27.07 17.06 14.95
N THR A 56 25.93 16.81 14.33
CA THR A 56 25.37 17.78 13.39
C THR A 56 24.13 18.42 14.03
N ARG A 57 24.32 19.63 14.55
CA ARG A 57 23.21 20.47 15.08
C ARG A 57 22.31 20.86 13.93
N PHE A 58 21.04 20.44 14.00
CA PHE A 58 19.96 21.02 13.21
C PHE A 58 19.65 22.41 13.76
N SER A 59 19.76 23.43 12.94
CA SER A 59 19.14 24.73 13.21
C SER A 59 17.65 24.60 12.88
N THR A 60 16.83 24.61 13.92
CA THR A 60 15.37 24.78 13.78
C THR A 60 15.11 26.26 13.54
N GLU A 61 14.88 26.65 12.31
CA GLU A 61 14.17 27.88 11.99
C GLU A 61 12.67 27.58 12.03
N THR A 62 12.02 28.04 13.08
CA THR A 62 10.57 28.13 13.17
C THR A 62 10.11 29.30 12.33
N GLU A 63 9.75 29.09 11.07
CA GLU A 63 8.94 30.04 10.33
C GLU A 63 7.47 29.86 10.73
N THR A 64 6.94 30.86 11.38
CA THR A 64 5.50 31.05 11.59
C THR A 64 4.85 31.37 10.25
N ALA A 65 4.18 30.40 9.64
CA ALA A 65 3.43 30.59 8.42
C ALA A 65 2.13 31.35 8.73
N GLU A 66 2.06 32.61 8.33
CA GLU A 66 0.80 33.31 8.11
C GLU A 66 0.10 32.65 6.90
N ALA A 67 -1.06 32.06 7.13
CA ALA A 67 -1.87 31.42 6.11
C ALA A 67 -2.42 32.48 5.13
N SER A 68 -1.86 32.53 3.95
CA SER A 68 -2.45 33.21 2.80
C SER A 68 -3.47 32.30 2.12
N LEU A 69 -4.73 32.70 2.14
CA LEU A 69 -5.83 32.08 1.38
C LEU A 69 -5.60 32.25 -0.13
N VAL A 70 -4.90 31.32 -0.76
CA VAL A 70 -4.80 31.22 -2.22
C VAL A 70 -5.26 29.82 -2.62
N HIS A 71 -6.33 29.75 -3.40
CA HIS A 71 -6.88 28.56 -4.08
C HIS A 71 -7.74 27.58 -3.28
N GLY A 72 -8.69 28.00 -2.44
CA GLY A 72 -9.81 27.14 -1.99
C GLY A 72 -9.42 25.77 -1.40
N ARG A 73 -8.17 25.57 -0.95
CA ARG A 73 -7.69 24.36 -0.34
C ARG A 73 -8.01 24.35 1.15
N ILE A 74 -8.44 23.19 1.65
CA ILE A 74 -8.75 22.99 3.07
C ILE A 74 -7.44 22.76 3.83
N SER A 75 -7.33 23.34 5.03
CA SER A 75 -6.18 23.21 5.91
C SER A 75 -5.94 21.77 6.40
N ARG A 76 -4.70 21.47 6.87
CA ARG A 76 -4.33 20.17 7.45
C ARG A 76 -5.38 19.69 8.46
N GLY A 77 -5.89 18.49 8.28
CA GLY A 77 -6.85 17.86 9.18
C GLY A 77 -8.32 17.98 8.80
N ASP A 78 -8.69 18.90 7.89
CA ASP A 78 -10.09 19.19 7.57
C ASP A 78 -10.59 18.56 6.24
N LEU A 79 -9.77 17.70 5.58
CA LEU A 79 -10.20 17.02 4.36
C LEU A 79 -11.34 16.05 4.68
N PRO A 80 -12.51 16.19 4.00
CA PRO A 80 -13.61 15.27 4.24
C PRO A 80 -13.25 13.86 3.75
N SER A 81 -13.75 12.86 4.46
CA SER A 81 -13.72 11.48 3.97
C SER A 81 -14.48 11.39 2.65
N LEU A 82 -13.92 10.74 1.62
CA LEU A 82 -14.49 10.71 0.26
C LEU A 82 -15.64 9.70 0.19
N ASP A 83 -16.76 9.95 0.88
CA ASP A 83 -18.02 9.22 0.80
C ASP A 83 -19.09 10.00 0.02
N ALA A 84 -20.23 9.36 -0.27
CA ALA A 84 -21.29 9.98 -1.07
C ALA A 84 -21.81 11.29 -0.48
N ARG A 85 -21.91 11.38 0.85
CA ARG A 85 -22.39 12.59 1.54
C ARG A 85 -21.32 13.69 1.46
N ALA A 86 -20.08 13.35 1.76
CA ALA A 86 -18.99 14.32 1.70
C ALA A 86 -18.78 14.88 0.27
N VAL A 87 -18.93 14.02 -0.76
CA VAL A 87 -18.93 14.47 -2.17
C VAL A 87 -20.08 15.43 -2.43
N THR A 88 -21.31 15.14 -1.96
CA THR A 88 -22.49 15.99 -2.14
C THR A 88 -22.32 17.32 -1.41
N ASP A 89 -21.97 17.28 -0.13
CA ASP A 89 -21.86 18.46 0.73
C ASP A 89 -20.70 19.39 0.30
N ASN A 90 -19.67 18.85 -0.38
CA ASN A 90 -18.44 19.56 -0.78
C ASN A 90 -18.14 19.45 -2.28
N LEU A 91 -19.14 19.28 -3.14
CA LEU A 91 -18.96 19.05 -4.58
C LEU A 91 -18.00 20.05 -5.26
N PRO A 92 -18.09 21.37 -5.03
CA PRO A 92 -17.15 22.32 -5.66
C PRO A 92 -15.70 22.07 -5.27
N LEU A 93 -15.43 21.66 -4.02
CA LEU A 93 -14.11 21.31 -3.52
C LEU A 93 -13.59 20.04 -4.20
N VAL A 94 -14.41 18.99 -4.24
CA VAL A 94 -14.05 17.70 -4.87
C VAL A 94 -13.71 17.92 -6.33
N VAL A 95 -14.53 18.67 -7.07
CA VAL A 95 -14.28 19.03 -8.48
C VAL A 95 -12.98 19.83 -8.62
N SER A 96 -12.68 20.76 -7.71
CA SER A 96 -11.41 21.49 -7.71
C SER A 96 -10.21 20.57 -7.55
N HIS A 97 -10.26 19.61 -6.60
CA HIS A 97 -9.19 18.63 -6.44
C HIS A 97 -9.02 17.71 -7.65
N LEU A 98 -10.13 17.24 -8.26
CA LEU A 98 -10.08 16.43 -9.48
C LEU A 98 -9.41 17.19 -10.64
N LYS A 99 -9.71 18.48 -10.80
CA LYS A 99 -9.06 19.35 -11.79
C LYS A 99 -7.57 19.55 -11.50
N SER A 100 -7.20 19.80 -10.24
CA SER A 100 -5.78 19.90 -9.85
C SER A 100 -5.01 18.61 -10.15
N ARG A 101 -5.64 17.45 -9.97
CA ARG A 101 -5.06 16.13 -10.32
C ARG A 101 -5.02 15.83 -11.82
N ARG A 102 -5.46 16.74 -12.67
CA ARG A 102 -5.60 16.50 -14.12
C ARG A 102 -6.46 15.26 -14.41
N SER A 103 -7.45 14.99 -13.53
CA SER A 103 -8.38 13.89 -13.71
C SER A 103 -9.23 14.06 -14.96
N SER A 104 -9.69 12.95 -15.54
CA SER A 104 -10.52 12.99 -16.74
C SER A 104 -11.89 13.66 -16.50
N ASP A 105 -12.53 14.12 -17.57
CA ASP A 105 -13.88 14.68 -17.51
C ASP A 105 -14.90 13.65 -16.97
N GLU A 106 -14.66 12.36 -17.20
CA GLU A 106 -15.50 11.28 -16.66
C GLU A 106 -15.42 11.21 -15.12
N ALA A 107 -14.25 11.46 -14.52
CA ALA A 107 -14.11 11.49 -13.08
C ALA A 107 -14.89 12.68 -12.47
N ILE A 108 -14.85 13.85 -13.13
CA ILE A 108 -15.63 15.03 -12.72
C ILE A 108 -17.12 14.74 -12.84
N ALA A 109 -17.56 14.22 -13.98
CA ALA A 109 -18.97 13.83 -14.20
C ALA A 109 -19.42 12.75 -13.19
N SER A 110 -18.53 11.85 -12.78
CA SER A 110 -18.81 10.84 -11.75
C SER A 110 -19.08 11.49 -10.39
N ALA A 111 -18.30 12.50 -9.99
CA ALA A 111 -18.52 13.23 -8.74
C ALA A 111 -19.88 13.99 -8.76
N GLU A 112 -20.21 14.63 -9.86
CA GLU A 112 -21.51 15.32 -10.06
C GLU A 112 -22.68 14.31 -10.01
N ARG A 113 -22.52 13.15 -10.65
CA ARG A 113 -23.52 12.10 -10.64
C ARG A 113 -23.74 11.50 -9.25
N ILE A 114 -22.67 11.31 -8.46
CA ILE A 114 -22.76 10.85 -7.07
C ILE A 114 -23.62 11.82 -6.25
N ALA A 115 -23.40 13.13 -6.40
CA ALA A 115 -24.18 14.14 -5.69
C ALA A 115 -25.68 14.04 -6.05
N GLY A 116 -26.02 13.96 -7.35
CA GLY A 116 -27.39 13.80 -7.82
C GLY A 116 -28.04 12.51 -7.32
N LEU A 117 -27.32 11.38 -7.37
CA LEU A 117 -27.82 10.09 -6.85
C LEU A 117 -28.01 10.10 -5.34
N ASN A 118 -27.18 10.81 -4.59
CA ASN A 118 -27.36 10.93 -3.14
C ASN A 118 -28.62 11.75 -2.79
N ASP A 119 -28.93 12.81 -3.52
CA ASP A 119 -30.17 13.58 -3.34
C ASP A 119 -31.41 12.73 -3.69
N GLU A 120 -31.34 11.95 -4.78
CA GLU A 120 -32.40 10.99 -5.13
C GLU A 120 -32.57 9.94 -4.03
N ARG A 121 -31.48 9.38 -3.51
CA ARG A 121 -31.47 8.42 -2.41
C ARG A 121 -32.17 8.97 -1.16
N VAL A 122 -31.89 10.21 -0.78
CA VAL A 122 -32.55 10.88 0.37
C VAL A 122 -34.05 10.99 0.13
N SER A 123 -34.47 11.37 -1.07
CA SER A 123 -35.89 11.47 -1.45
C SER A 123 -36.59 10.13 -1.40
N LEU A 124 -35.94 9.06 -1.90
CA LEU A 124 -36.49 7.70 -1.87
C LEU A 124 -36.56 7.13 -0.45
N ILE A 125 -35.60 7.41 0.42
CA ILE A 125 -35.70 7.02 1.86
C ILE A 125 -36.92 7.65 2.50
N GLN A 126 -37.20 8.94 2.27
CA GLN A 126 -38.37 9.59 2.78
C GLN A 126 -39.69 8.99 2.23
N ALA A 127 -39.70 8.61 0.94
CA ALA A 127 -40.83 7.96 0.32
C ALA A 127 -41.08 6.56 0.92
N ARG A 128 -40.02 5.75 1.08
CA ARG A 128 -40.07 4.44 1.74
C ARG A 128 -40.61 4.55 3.16
N ASP A 129 -40.13 5.49 3.96
CA ASP A 129 -40.53 5.68 5.35
C ASP A 129 -42.02 6.09 5.44
N ARG A 130 -42.53 6.89 4.48
CA ARG A 130 -43.95 7.19 4.35
C ARG A 130 -44.77 5.94 4.04
N ALA A 131 -44.35 5.12 3.06
CA ALA A 131 -45.00 3.88 2.71
C ALA A 131 -45.03 2.89 3.88
N LEU A 132 -43.93 2.73 4.61
CA LEU A 132 -43.86 1.88 5.82
C LEU A 132 -44.77 2.40 6.95
N SER A 133 -44.90 3.72 7.14
CA SER A 133 -45.82 4.32 8.08
C SER A 133 -47.27 4.04 7.69
N ALA A 134 -47.63 4.23 6.42
CA ALA A 134 -48.99 3.91 5.92
C ALA A 134 -49.34 2.42 6.11
N ARG A 135 -48.40 1.53 5.79
CA ARG A 135 -48.54 0.08 6.06
C ARG A 135 -48.85 -0.20 7.55
N LYS A 136 -48.07 0.44 8.45
CA LYS A 136 -48.24 0.27 9.89
C LYS A 136 -49.62 0.78 10.38
N GLU A 137 -50.07 1.93 9.87
CA GLU A 137 -51.36 2.51 10.17
C GLU A 137 -52.49 1.59 9.71
N GLN A 138 -52.47 1.11 8.48
CA GLN A 138 -53.49 0.20 7.95
C GLN A 138 -53.49 -1.14 8.68
N SER A 139 -52.32 -1.66 9.04
CA SER A 139 -52.23 -2.86 9.88
C SER A 139 -52.85 -2.66 11.29
N ALA A 140 -52.71 -1.46 11.85
CA ALA A 140 -53.32 -1.11 13.12
C ALA A 140 -54.86 -1.00 13.01
N VAL A 141 -55.37 -0.47 11.87
CA VAL A 141 -56.82 -0.43 11.56
C VAL A 141 -57.38 -1.85 11.51
N VAL A 142 -56.75 -2.76 10.77
CA VAL A 142 -57.13 -4.18 10.74
C VAL A 142 -57.18 -4.76 12.15
N GLY A 143 -56.12 -4.55 12.94
CA GLY A 143 -56.06 -5.04 14.32
C GLY A 143 -57.12 -4.45 15.25
N LYS A 144 -57.57 -3.21 15.00
CA LYS A 144 -58.66 -2.56 15.72
C LYS A 144 -60.00 -3.17 15.34
N LEU A 145 -60.35 -3.23 14.05
CA LEU A 145 -61.61 -3.81 13.54
C LEU A 145 -61.80 -5.25 14.01
N MET A 146 -60.77 -6.07 13.96
CA MET A 146 -60.79 -7.46 14.44
C MET A 146 -61.07 -7.56 15.94
N ARG A 147 -60.54 -6.63 16.75
CA ARG A 147 -60.85 -6.57 18.22
C ARG A 147 -62.27 -6.09 18.52
N GLU A 148 -62.83 -5.29 17.64
CA GLU A 148 -64.24 -4.80 17.74
C GLU A 148 -65.22 -5.83 17.20
N GLY A 149 -64.79 -7.03 16.77
CA GLY A 149 -65.64 -8.15 16.37
C GLY A 149 -65.93 -8.22 14.87
N ALA A 150 -65.24 -7.44 14.03
CA ALA A 150 -65.37 -7.52 12.57
C ALA A 150 -64.91 -8.88 12.03
N SER A 151 -65.58 -9.39 10.99
CA SER A 151 -65.20 -10.60 10.29
C SER A 151 -63.91 -10.33 9.44
N PRO A 152 -63.02 -11.32 9.25
CA PRO A 152 -61.93 -11.24 8.28
C PRO A 152 -62.34 -10.88 6.86
N ASP A 153 -63.61 -11.14 6.51
CA ASP A 153 -64.21 -10.94 5.18
C ASP A 153 -65.03 -9.64 5.08
N ASP A 154 -65.13 -8.86 6.17
CA ASP A 154 -65.79 -7.55 6.13
C ASP A 154 -65.06 -6.59 5.18
N ASP A 155 -65.81 -5.84 4.38
CA ASP A 155 -65.28 -4.92 3.36
C ASP A 155 -64.25 -3.96 3.93
N ALA A 156 -64.48 -3.41 5.13
CA ALA A 156 -63.51 -2.50 5.77
C ALA A 156 -62.20 -3.18 6.15
N VAL A 157 -62.23 -4.47 6.54
CA VAL A 157 -61.03 -5.27 6.85
C VAL A 157 -60.30 -5.62 5.58
N LEU A 158 -61.02 -6.01 4.53
CA LEU A 158 -60.43 -6.32 3.23
C LEU A 158 -59.78 -5.09 2.59
N GLN A 159 -60.44 -3.92 2.65
CA GLN A 159 -59.89 -2.67 2.17
C GLN A 159 -58.59 -2.29 2.91
N ALA A 160 -58.60 -2.31 4.25
CA ALA A 160 -57.41 -1.99 5.04
C ALA A 160 -56.23 -2.98 4.79
N LYS A 161 -56.52 -4.28 4.57
CA LYS A 161 -55.54 -5.28 4.18
C LYS A 161 -54.97 -4.96 2.77
N ALA A 162 -55.82 -4.60 1.81
CA ALA A 162 -55.40 -4.26 0.45
C ALA A 162 -54.52 -3.00 0.44
N GLU A 163 -54.88 -1.96 1.19
CA GLU A 163 -54.07 -0.75 1.34
C GLU A 163 -52.74 -1.03 2.05
N SER A 164 -52.73 -1.90 3.08
CA SER A 164 -51.49 -2.34 3.73
C SER A 164 -50.58 -3.13 2.79
N ALA A 165 -51.13 -4.00 1.93
CA ALA A 165 -50.39 -4.75 0.93
C ALA A 165 -49.80 -3.81 -0.14
N LYS A 166 -50.61 -2.87 -0.64
CA LYS A 166 -50.12 -1.86 -1.63
C LYS A 166 -48.96 -1.03 -1.08
N ALA A 167 -49.07 -0.58 0.17
CA ALA A 167 -48.00 0.17 0.82
C ALA A 167 -46.74 -0.68 1.04
N ALA A 168 -46.89 -1.99 1.29
CA ALA A 168 -45.78 -2.92 1.40
C ALA A 168 -45.05 -3.12 0.04
N ASP A 169 -45.83 -3.29 -1.04
CA ASP A 169 -45.31 -3.45 -2.39
C ASP A 169 -44.59 -2.17 -2.86
N GLU A 170 -45.13 -0.99 -2.55
CA GLU A 170 -44.51 0.29 -2.82
C GLU A 170 -43.15 0.42 -2.08
N ALA A 171 -43.11 0.08 -0.79
CA ALA A 171 -41.89 0.11 -0.01
C ALA A 171 -40.82 -0.86 -0.56
N ALA A 172 -41.22 -2.07 -0.97
CA ALA A 172 -40.30 -3.05 -1.57
C ALA A 172 -39.74 -2.58 -2.93
N GLY A 173 -40.60 -1.96 -3.76
CA GLY A 173 -40.12 -1.39 -5.04
C GLY A 173 -39.15 -0.22 -4.84
N ILE A 174 -39.33 0.58 -3.79
CA ILE A 174 -38.36 1.64 -3.43
C ILE A 174 -37.05 1.05 -2.89
N GLU A 175 -37.09 -0.01 -2.09
CA GLU A 175 -35.91 -0.69 -1.54
C GLU A 175 -35.00 -1.18 -2.68
N THR A 176 -35.58 -1.83 -3.70
CA THR A 176 -34.82 -2.25 -4.90
C THR A 176 -34.11 -1.06 -5.59
N LYS A 177 -34.79 0.07 -5.73
CA LYS A 177 -34.16 1.27 -6.30
C LYS A 177 -33.04 1.83 -5.42
N LEU A 178 -33.19 1.77 -4.11
CA LEU A 178 -32.16 2.19 -3.18
C LEU A 178 -30.91 1.31 -3.28
N ASP A 179 -31.10 -0.01 -3.44
CA ASP A 179 -29.99 -0.95 -3.65
C ASP A 179 -29.25 -0.67 -4.96
N ASP A 180 -29.98 -0.41 -6.06
CA ASP A 180 -29.40 -0.06 -7.36
C ASP A 180 -28.60 1.27 -7.29
N ILE A 181 -29.14 2.28 -6.60
CA ILE A 181 -28.46 3.56 -6.39
C ILE A 181 -27.19 3.34 -5.55
N GLN A 182 -27.28 2.55 -4.48
CA GLN A 182 -26.14 2.27 -3.61
C GLN A 182 -25.00 1.60 -4.40
N ALA A 183 -25.30 0.56 -5.17
CA ALA A 183 -24.32 -0.13 -5.99
C ALA A 183 -23.67 0.81 -7.04
N THR A 184 -24.49 1.69 -7.67
CA THR A 184 -24.00 2.67 -8.63
C THR A 184 -23.06 3.69 -7.95
N VAL A 185 -23.44 4.22 -6.80
CA VAL A 185 -22.63 5.17 -6.03
C VAL A 185 -21.31 4.54 -5.59
N GLU A 186 -21.32 3.31 -5.10
CA GLU A 186 -20.11 2.58 -4.72
C GLU A 186 -19.15 2.39 -5.89
N SER A 187 -19.68 2.01 -7.06
CA SER A 187 -18.89 1.88 -8.28
C SER A 187 -18.26 3.20 -8.73
N LEU A 188 -19.01 4.30 -8.70
CA LEU A 188 -18.51 5.63 -9.05
C LEU A 188 -17.44 6.12 -8.05
N LEU A 189 -17.68 5.94 -6.74
CA LEU A 189 -16.70 6.30 -5.69
C LEU A 189 -15.41 5.50 -5.81
N ALA A 190 -15.48 4.23 -6.22
CA ALA A 190 -14.30 3.41 -6.44
C ALA A 190 -13.39 3.97 -7.55
N GLY A 191 -13.96 4.66 -8.53
CA GLY A 191 -13.25 5.30 -9.64
C GLY A 191 -12.68 6.69 -9.32
N LEU A 192 -13.02 7.31 -8.19
CA LEU A 192 -12.51 8.64 -7.85
C LEU A 192 -11.15 8.55 -7.12
N PRO A 193 -10.15 9.36 -7.52
CA PRO A 193 -8.88 9.48 -6.79
C PRO A 193 -9.07 10.20 -5.45
N ASN A 194 -8.10 10.05 -4.56
CA ASN A 194 -8.10 10.72 -3.26
C ASN A 194 -8.00 12.26 -3.38
N LEU A 195 -8.44 12.97 -2.36
CA LEU A 195 -8.26 14.42 -2.25
C LEU A 195 -6.79 14.75 -1.93
N LEU A 196 -6.31 15.88 -2.44
CA LEU A 196 -4.94 16.33 -2.26
C LEU A 196 -4.76 17.08 -0.94
N ASP A 197 -3.63 16.85 -0.29
CA ASP A 197 -3.15 17.66 0.84
C ASP A 197 -2.74 19.07 0.35
N ASP A 198 -2.81 20.07 1.21
CA ASP A 198 -2.46 21.46 0.90
C ASP A 198 -0.95 21.67 0.63
N ARG A 199 -0.11 20.74 1.07
CA ARG A 199 1.34 20.72 0.79
C ARG A 199 1.69 20.31 -0.63
N VAL A 200 0.77 19.68 -1.36
CA VAL A 200 1.02 19.18 -2.71
C VAL A 200 1.14 20.38 -3.68
N PRO A 201 2.30 20.60 -4.32
CA PRO A 201 2.44 21.68 -5.29
C PRO A 201 1.56 21.43 -6.52
N ASP A 202 1.08 22.50 -7.15
CA ASP A 202 0.36 22.37 -8.42
C ASP A 202 1.34 22.13 -9.55
N GLY A 203 1.04 21.15 -10.42
CA GLY A 203 1.89 20.77 -11.53
C GLY A 203 1.19 19.80 -12.47
N GLU A 204 1.70 19.65 -13.70
CA GLU A 204 1.12 18.78 -14.72
C GLU A 204 1.72 17.38 -14.74
N ASP A 205 3.03 17.27 -14.51
CA ASP A 205 3.78 16.01 -14.58
C ASP A 205 5.01 16.04 -13.65
N ASP A 206 5.81 14.97 -13.71
CA ASP A 206 7.01 14.74 -12.89
C ASP A 206 8.09 15.83 -13.01
N THR A 207 8.12 16.58 -14.11
CA THR A 207 9.07 17.70 -14.30
C THR A 207 8.82 18.87 -13.35
N GLN A 208 7.64 18.94 -12.76
CA GLN A 208 7.20 19.99 -11.84
C GLN A 208 7.17 19.53 -10.37
N ASN A 209 7.74 18.38 -10.09
CA ASN A 209 7.93 17.90 -8.72
C ASN A 209 8.92 18.79 -7.96
N GLU A 210 8.64 19.06 -6.70
CA GLU A 210 9.46 19.92 -5.85
C GLU A 210 10.61 19.14 -5.22
N VAL A 211 11.86 19.53 -5.47
CA VAL A 211 13.02 18.98 -4.76
C VAL A 211 13.03 19.53 -3.33
N VAL A 212 12.76 18.67 -2.35
CA VAL A 212 12.71 19.02 -0.93
C VAL A 212 14.11 19.01 -0.31
N SER A 213 14.92 18.02 -0.66
CA SER A 213 16.29 17.88 -0.15
C SER A 213 17.14 17.01 -1.08
N THR A 214 18.46 17.16 -0.95
CA THR A 214 19.45 16.32 -1.60
C THR A 214 20.45 15.80 -0.57
N TRP A 215 20.98 14.61 -0.77
CA TRP A 215 21.98 14.00 0.08
C TRP A 215 23.09 13.35 -0.74
N GLY A 216 24.33 13.54 -0.30
CA GLY A 216 25.51 13.02 -0.99
C GLY A 216 25.91 13.85 -2.20
N ASP A 217 27.17 13.70 -2.62
CA ASP A 217 27.71 14.30 -3.84
C ASP A 217 27.93 13.18 -4.88
N ALA A 218 27.42 13.39 -6.09
CA ALA A 218 27.58 12.45 -7.20
C ALA A 218 29.06 12.19 -7.58
N GLY A 219 29.97 13.12 -7.22
CA GLY A 219 31.42 12.99 -7.46
C GLY A 219 32.20 12.28 -6.34
N ASP A 220 31.60 12.08 -5.15
CA ASP A 220 32.32 11.52 -4.00
C ASP A 220 32.81 10.08 -4.23
N LEU A 221 31.91 9.18 -4.66
CA LEU A 221 32.26 7.78 -4.95
C LEU A 221 33.18 7.65 -6.17
N PRO A 222 32.89 8.29 -7.33
CA PRO A 222 33.78 8.32 -8.45
C PRO A 222 35.24 8.67 -8.08
N SER A 223 35.44 9.74 -7.31
CA SER A 223 36.76 10.17 -6.84
C SER A 223 37.47 9.11 -6.00
N GLN A 224 36.74 8.42 -5.09
CA GLN A 224 37.30 7.36 -4.24
C GLN A 224 37.62 6.08 -5.03
N LEU A 225 36.90 5.82 -6.12
CA LEU A 225 37.05 4.63 -6.96
C LEU A 225 38.06 4.79 -8.10
N GLY A 226 38.70 5.96 -8.19
CA GLY A 226 39.73 6.25 -9.18
C GLY A 226 39.19 6.51 -10.59
N TRP A 227 37.97 7.03 -10.69
CA TRP A 227 37.44 7.51 -11.97
C TRP A 227 38.24 8.74 -12.41
N THR A 228 38.58 8.78 -13.69
CA THR A 228 39.23 9.92 -14.35
C THR A 228 38.18 10.66 -15.18
N ASP A 229 38.50 11.88 -15.63
CA ASP A 229 37.64 12.68 -16.48
C ASP A 229 37.25 11.98 -17.80
N ASP A 230 38.10 11.05 -18.26
CA ASP A 230 37.85 10.24 -19.46
C ASP A 230 37.08 8.94 -19.19
N PHE A 231 36.74 8.64 -17.93
CA PHE A 231 36.00 7.41 -17.59
C PHE A 231 34.51 7.58 -17.88
N GLU A 232 33.99 6.79 -18.83
CA GLU A 232 32.58 6.71 -19.12
C GLU A 232 31.91 5.58 -18.28
N PRO A 233 31.03 5.90 -17.34
CA PRO A 233 30.31 4.89 -16.54
C PRO A 233 29.47 4.00 -17.44
N ARG A 234 29.65 2.67 -17.27
CA ARG A 234 28.85 1.68 -17.99
C ARG A 234 27.49 1.48 -17.32
N TRP A 235 26.55 1.11 -18.14
CA TRP A 235 25.24 0.69 -17.66
C TRP A 235 25.33 -0.57 -16.80
N HIS A 236 24.44 -0.70 -15.83
CA HIS A 236 24.41 -1.82 -14.88
C HIS A 236 24.31 -3.19 -15.53
N ASP A 237 23.61 -3.34 -16.66
CA ASP A 237 23.50 -4.59 -17.41
C ASP A 237 24.81 -4.97 -18.09
N ASP A 238 25.58 -4.01 -18.60
CA ASP A 238 26.93 -4.24 -19.13
C ASP A 238 27.92 -4.60 -18.01
N VAL A 239 27.83 -3.92 -16.85
CA VAL A 239 28.62 -4.24 -15.65
C VAL A 239 28.30 -5.64 -15.16
N ALA A 240 27.02 -5.98 -15.00
CA ALA A 240 26.58 -7.31 -14.56
C ALA A 240 26.97 -8.40 -15.56
N THR A 241 26.98 -8.10 -16.86
CA THR A 241 27.46 -9.01 -17.92
C THR A 241 28.95 -9.26 -17.78
N ALA A 242 29.76 -8.24 -17.57
CA ALA A 242 31.19 -8.38 -17.34
C ALA A 242 31.53 -9.20 -16.09
N LEU A 243 30.70 -9.10 -15.04
CA LEU A 243 30.78 -9.93 -13.84
C LEU A 243 30.26 -11.37 -14.05
N GLY A 244 29.72 -11.71 -15.24
CA GLY A 244 29.15 -13.02 -15.57
C GLY A 244 27.82 -13.30 -14.84
N GLY A 245 27.14 -12.25 -14.37
CA GLY A 245 25.95 -12.36 -13.56
C GLY A 245 24.63 -12.00 -14.26
N TRP A 246 24.66 -11.63 -15.54
CA TRP A 246 23.51 -11.19 -16.33
C TRP A 246 23.10 -12.23 -17.37
N ASN A 247 21.86 -12.65 -17.35
CA ASN A 247 21.33 -13.61 -18.31
C ASN A 247 19.92 -13.20 -18.76
N SER A 248 19.83 -12.22 -19.64
CA SER A 248 18.57 -11.76 -20.21
C SER A 248 18.10 -12.64 -21.38
N GLU A 249 18.99 -13.18 -22.20
CA GLU A 249 18.62 -13.98 -23.39
C GLU A 249 17.80 -15.22 -23.00
N ASN A 250 18.28 -16.01 -22.03
CA ASN A 250 17.56 -17.19 -21.56
C ASN A 250 16.29 -16.82 -20.79
N ALA A 251 16.29 -15.72 -20.04
CA ALA A 251 15.09 -15.24 -19.34
C ALA A 251 14.00 -14.82 -20.35
N VAL A 252 14.39 -14.10 -21.41
CA VAL A 252 13.47 -13.71 -22.48
C VAL A 252 12.95 -14.93 -23.25
N ALA A 253 13.79 -15.91 -23.55
CA ALA A 253 13.37 -17.15 -24.20
C ALA A 253 12.36 -17.95 -23.35
N MET A 254 12.49 -17.89 -22.03
CA MET A 254 11.65 -18.59 -21.07
C MET A 254 10.35 -17.86 -20.72
N SER A 255 10.42 -16.53 -20.56
CA SER A 255 9.33 -15.75 -19.93
C SER A 255 8.88 -14.54 -20.75
N GLY A 256 9.59 -14.19 -21.82
CA GLY A 256 9.32 -12.99 -22.62
C GLY A 256 10.20 -11.80 -22.24
N ALA A 257 9.95 -10.66 -22.90
CA ALA A 257 10.66 -9.41 -22.65
C ALA A 257 10.49 -8.94 -21.18
N ARG A 258 11.41 -8.09 -20.70
CA ARG A 258 11.39 -7.51 -19.34
C ARG A 258 11.50 -8.53 -18.20
N PHE A 259 12.00 -9.74 -18.48
CA PHE A 259 12.44 -10.69 -17.48
C PHE A 259 13.96 -10.83 -17.55
N VAL A 260 14.58 -10.94 -16.38
CA VAL A 260 16.03 -11.08 -16.24
C VAL A 260 16.32 -12.20 -15.26
N ALA A 261 17.33 -13.01 -15.55
CA ALA A 261 17.89 -13.97 -14.63
C ALA A 261 19.27 -13.49 -14.17
N LEU A 262 19.45 -13.35 -12.87
CA LEU A 262 20.73 -13.00 -12.27
C LEU A 262 21.43 -14.28 -11.79
N SER A 263 22.77 -14.29 -11.82
CA SER A 263 23.58 -15.44 -11.40
C SER A 263 24.84 -15.02 -10.63
N GLY A 264 25.46 -15.99 -9.97
CA GLY A 264 26.76 -15.84 -9.33
C GLY A 264 26.81 -14.70 -8.29
N GLN A 265 27.82 -13.86 -8.43
CA GLN A 265 28.09 -12.75 -7.49
C GLN A 265 27.00 -11.66 -7.55
N VAL A 266 26.41 -11.41 -8.73
CA VAL A 266 25.34 -10.40 -8.91
C VAL A 266 24.06 -10.84 -8.21
N ALA A 267 23.63 -12.09 -8.38
CA ALA A 267 22.49 -12.64 -7.64
C ALA A 267 22.70 -12.66 -6.12
N ARG A 268 23.94 -12.91 -5.69
CA ARG A 268 24.31 -12.82 -4.28
C ARG A 268 24.24 -11.39 -3.75
N LEU A 269 24.64 -10.40 -4.55
CA LEU A 269 24.55 -8.98 -4.20
C LEU A 269 23.09 -8.53 -4.08
N GLU A 270 22.20 -8.94 -4.99
CA GLU A 270 20.77 -8.69 -4.90
C GLU A 270 20.18 -9.23 -3.58
N ARG A 271 20.51 -10.48 -3.24
CA ARG A 271 20.08 -11.06 -1.97
C ARG A 271 20.67 -10.35 -0.76
N ALA A 272 21.93 -9.90 -0.84
CA ALA A 272 22.59 -9.14 0.23
C ALA A 272 21.87 -7.80 0.48
N ILE A 273 21.49 -7.08 -0.57
CA ILE A 273 20.70 -5.84 -0.51
C ILE A 273 19.35 -6.12 0.15
N SER A 274 18.63 -7.14 -0.33
CA SER A 274 17.32 -7.56 0.21
C SER A 274 17.38 -7.84 1.70
N SER A 275 18.35 -8.67 2.12
CA SER A 275 18.50 -9.08 3.52
C SER A 275 18.92 -7.92 4.40
N TYR A 276 19.82 -7.06 3.93
CA TYR A 276 20.28 -5.90 4.67
C TYR A 276 19.14 -4.91 4.95
N PHE A 277 18.32 -4.60 3.94
CA PHE A 277 17.20 -3.68 4.13
C PHE A 277 16.15 -4.25 5.07
N LEU A 278 15.80 -5.53 4.91
CA LEU A 278 14.84 -6.17 5.79
C LEU A 278 15.32 -6.14 7.26
N ASP A 279 16.59 -6.53 7.50
CA ASP A 279 17.18 -6.52 8.84
C ASP A 279 17.21 -5.10 9.44
N MET A 280 17.57 -4.08 8.64
CA MET A 280 17.60 -2.69 9.08
C MET A 280 16.23 -2.20 9.52
N HIS A 281 15.18 -2.49 8.74
CA HIS A 281 13.83 -2.07 9.11
C HIS A 281 13.30 -2.80 10.34
N VAL A 282 13.61 -4.08 10.50
CA VAL A 282 13.20 -4.86 11.67
C VAL A 282 13.99 -4.45 12.93
N THR A 283 15.33 -4.35 12.81
CA THR A 283 16.18 -4.18 14.01
C THR A 283 16.38 -2.74 14.42
N ASP A 284 16.50 -1.82 13.47
CA ASP A 284 16.85 -0.43 13.73
C ASP A 284 15.61 0.48 13.70
N ASN A 285 14.64 0.18 12.83
CA ASN A 285 13.44 1.00 12.62
C ASN A 285 12.17 0.43 13.29
N GLY A 286 12.25 -0.77 13.91
CA GLY A 286 11.20 -1.34 14.75
C GLY A 286 9.96 -1.82 14.00
N TYR A 287 10.09 -2.17 12.70
CA TYR A 287 8.99 -2.78 11.94
C TYR A 287 8.83 -4.27 12.31
N THR A 288 7.60 -4.74 12.27
CA THR A 288 7.29 -6.17 12.34
C THR A 288 7.42 -6.78 10.94
N GLU A 289 8.33 -7.75 10.79
CA GLU A 289 8.44 -8.53 9.55
C GLU A 289 7.24 -9.44 9.37
N VAL A 290 6.67 -9.45 8.17
CA VAL A 290 5.53 -10.30 7.82
C VAL A 290 5.80 -11.05 6.52
N SER A 291 5.62 -12.36 6.54
CA SER A 291 5.57 -13.18 5.33
C SER A 291 4.12 -13.25 4.84
N VAL A 292 3.86 -12.67 3.68
CA VAL A 292 2.52 -12.47 3.14
C VAL A 292 2.23 -13.39 1.95
N PRO A 293 0.95 -13.71 1.66
CA PRO A 293 0.56 -14.36 0.41
C PRO A 293 0.90 -13.50 -0.81
N LEU A 294 1.38 -14.14 -1.88
CA LEU A 294 1.69 -13.49 -3.16
C LEU A 294 0.50 -13.49 -4.14
N VAL A 295 -0.54 -14.26 -3.81
CA VAL A 295 -1.79 -14.34 -4.56
C VAL A 295 -2.89 -13.77 -3.69
N VAL A 296 -3.64 -12.82 -4.24
CA VAL A 296 -4.71 -12.10 -3.54
C VAL A 296 -6.00 -12.08 -4.35
N GLY A 297 -7.15 -11.97 -3.68
CA GLY A 297 -8.44 -11.79 -4.33
C GLY A 297 -8.65 -10.35 -4.80
N ARG A 298 -9.64 -10.16 -5.69
CA ARG A 298 -10.09 -8.87 -6.22
C ARG A 298 -10.37 -7.86 -5.09
N SER A 299 -11.09 -8.27 -4.07
CA SER A 299 -11.46 -7.42 -2.93
C SER A 299 -10.26 -6.82 -2.18
N ALA A 300 -9.15 -7.54 -2.09
CA ALA A 300 -7.92 -7.02 -1.48
C ALA A 300 -7.29 -5.88 -2.32
N LEU A 301 -7.30 -6.01 -3.64
CA LEU A 301 -6.82 -5.00 -4.59
C LEU A 301 -7.74 -3.77 -4.64
N GLU A 302 -9.04 -3.96 -4.48
CA GLU A 302 -10.02 -2.87 -4.34
C GLU A 302 -9.82 -2.13 -3.01
N GLY A 303 -9.52 -2.85 -1.94
CA GLY A 303 -9.23 -2.29 -0.61
C GLY A 303 -8.05 -1.32 -0.63
N THR A 304 -6.98 -1.65 -1.37
CA THR A 304 -5.80 -0.79 -1.54
C THR A 304 -5.82 0.03 -2.83
N SER A 305 -6.96 0.01 -3.57
CA SER A 305 -7.25 0.87 -4.73
C SER A 305 -6.43 0.63 -6.01
N GLN A 306 -5.78 -0.51 -6.15
CA GLN A 306 -5.23 -0.95 -7.43
C GLN A 306 -6.36 -1.28 -8.41
N LEU A 307 -7.46 -1.83 -7.94
CA LEU A 307 -8.68 -2.04 -8.71
C LEU A 307 -9.76 -0.99 -8.33
N PRO A 308 -10.63 -0.63 -9.27
CA PRO A 308 -10.76 -1.15 -10.65
C PRO A 308 -9.79 -0.54 -11.67
N LYS A 309 -9.10 0.56 -11.35
CA LYS A 309 -8.44 1.44 -12.33
C LYS A 309 -7.26 0.81 -13.06
N PHE A 310 -6.45 -0.01 -12.38
CA PHE A 310 -5.18 -0.52 -12.89
C PHE A 310 -5.23 -2.03 -13.24
N GLU A 311 -6.39 -2.55 -13.65
CA GLU A 311 -6.55 -3.98 -13.93
C GLU A 311 -5.63 -4.48 -15.06
N GLU A 312 -5.33 -3.65 -16.05
CA GLU A 312 -4.44 -3.98 -17.16
C GLU A 312 -2.97 -4.15 -16.74
N ASP A 313 -2.59 -3.54 -15.60
CA ASP A 313 -1.25 -3.65 -15.04
C ASP A 313 -1.06 -4.88 -14.13
N LEU A 314 -2.11 -5.67 -13.91
CA LEU A 314 -2.08 -6.82 -13.01
C LEU A 314 -1.94 -8.14 -13.76
N PHE A 315 -1.18 -9.09 -13.18
CA PHE A 315 -1.18 -10.49 -13.60
C PHE A 315 -2.36 -11.21 -12.96
N ARG A 316 -3.40 -11.45 -13.77
CA ARG A 316 -4.57 -12.23 -13.37
C ARG A 316 -4.30 -13.73 -13.54
N ILE A 317 -4.67 -14.53 -12.55
CA ILE A 317 -4.63 -15.98 -12.60
C ILE A 317 -5.91 -16.47 -13.30
N ALA A 318 -5.79 -17.44 -14.20
CA ALA A 318 -6.95 -18.02 -14.86
C ALA A 318 -7.91 -18.65 -13.83
N GLN A 319 -9.21 -18.34 -13.93
CA GLN A 319 -10.22 -18.78 -12.96
C GLN A 319 -10.30 -20.30 -12.83
N GLU A 320 -10.05 -21.02 -13.92
CA GLU A 320 -10.03 -22.48 -13.95
C GLU A 320 -8.88 -23.06 -13.13
N SER A 321 -7.84 -22.26 -12.88
CA SER A 321 -6.67 -22.68 -12.09
C SER A 321 -6.83 -22.39 -10.61
N HIS A 322 -7.32 -21.20 -10.25
CA HIS A 322 -7.47 -20.77 -8.87
C HIS A 322 -8.38 -19.56 -8.72
N THR A 323 -9.12 -19.53 -7.61
CA THR A 323 -9.88 -18.36 -7.14
C THR A 323 -9.59 -18.11 -5.67
N CYS A 324 -9.65 -16.86 -5.23
CA CYS A 324 -9.55 -16.49 -3.82
C CYS A 324 -10.96 -16.28 -3.26
N ASN A 325 -11.44 -17.23 -2.43
CA ASN A 325 -12.80 -17.15 -1.83
C ASN A 325 -13.93 -17.00 -2.89
N GLY A 326 -13.73 -17.54 -4.09
CA GLY A 326 -14.68 -17.42 -5.21
C GLY A 326 -14.50 -16.16 -6.06
N GLU A 327 -13.56 -15.29 -5.74
CA GLU A 327 -13.21 -14.10 -6.50
C GLU A 327 -12.04 -14.38 -7.47
N ASP A 328 -11.87 -13.51 -8.47
CA ASP A 328 -10.68 -13.49 -9.31
C ASP A 328 -9.42 -13.37 -8.48
N ALA A 329 -8.41 -14.16 -8.82
CA ALA A 329 -7.12 -14.17 -8.17
C ALA A 329 -6.05 -13.46 -9.01
N PHE A 330 -5.14 -12.76 -8.35
CA PHE A 330 -4.08 -11.96 -8.97
C PHE A 330 -2.75 -12.17 -8.25
N LEU A 331 -1.64 -12.06 -8.98
CA LEU A 331 -0.33 -11.89 -8.38
C LEU A 331 -0.20 -10.46 -7.84
N ILE A 332 0.42 -10.29 -6.67
CA ILE A 332 0.56 -8.98 -6.04
C ILE A 332 1.46 -8.04 -6.86
N PRO A 333 1.06 -6.78 -7.13
CA PRO A 333 1.94 -5.77 -7.72
C PRO A 333 2.88 -5.12 -6.69
N THR A 334 2.59 -5.30 -5.41
CA THR A 334 3.30 -4.75 -4.24
C THR A 334 2.84 -5.48 -2.98
N ALA A 335 3.72 -5.62 -1.99
CA ALA A 335 3.35 -6.16 -0.68
C ALA A 335 2.43 -5.22 0.14
N GLU A 336 2.27 -3.97 -0.28
CA GLU A 336 1.25 -3.05 0.27
C GLU A 336 -0.13 -3.72 0.33
N VAL A 337 -0.52 -4.42 -0.76
CA VAL A 337 -1.84 -5.06 -0.84
C VAL A 337 -2.07 -6.05 0.29
N PRO A 338 -1.30 -7.13 0.42
CA PRO A 338 -1.53 -8.07 1.50
C PRO A 338 -1.24 -7.49 2.89
N LEU A 339 -0.22 -6.65 3.08
CA LEU A 339 0.11 -6.07 4.39
C LEU A 339 -1.02 -5.21 4.94
N THR A 340 -1.57 -4.31 4.12
CA THR A 340 -2.64 -3.39 4.54
C THR A 340 -3.94 -4.16 4.80
N ASN A 341 -4.24 -5.18 3.98
CA ASN A 341 -5.43 -6.01 4.13
C ASN A 341 -5.41 -7.01 5.30
N LEU A 342 -4.28 -7.19 6.00
CA LEU A 342 -4.24 -8.01 7.24
C LEU A 342 -5.28 -7.57 8.28
N TYR A 343 -5.64 -6.30 8.26
CA TYR A 343 -6.58 -5.70 9.23
C TYR A 343 -7.90 -5.27 8.59
N ALA A 344 -8.18 -5.68 7.35
CA ALA A 344 -9.45 -5.37 6.69
C ALA A 344 -10.66 -5.82 7.54
N GLY A 345 -11.68 -4.95 7.65
CA GLY A 345 -12.90 -5.21 8.43
C GLY A 345 -12.75 -5.08 9.95
N GLN A 346 -11.57 -4.80 10.46
CA GLN A 346 -11.30 -4.77 11.90
C GLN A 346 -11.54 -3.39 12.53
N ILE A 347 -11.75 -3.41 13.85
CA ILE A 347 -11.79 -2.21 14.71
C ILE A 347 -10.72 -2.39 15.77
N LEU A 348 -9.60 -1.68 15.61
CA LEU A 348 -8.45 -1.71 16.49
C LEU A 348 -8.70 -0.87 17.76
N ASP A 349 -7.92 -1.08 18.80
CA ASP A 349 -7.82 -0.14 19.90
C ASP A 349 -6.78 0.94 19.56
N GLU A 350 -7.04 2.21 19.91
CA GLU A 350 -6.09 3.33 19.66
C GLU A 350 -4.69 3.06 20.21
N ALA A 351 -4.61 2.35 21.35
CA ALA A 351 -3.34 2.01 22.00
C ALA A 351 -2.47 1.03 21.18
N GLU A 352 -3.03 0.36 20.15
CA GLU A 352 -2.28 -0.51 19.24
C GLU A 352 -1.59 0.29 18.13
N LEU A 353 -1.99 1.56 17.91
CA LEU A 353 -1.45 2.41 16.85
C LEU A 353 -0.22 3.22 17.32
N PRO A 354 0.77 3.47 16.44
CA PRO A 354 0.82 3.00 15.05
C PRO A 354 1.28 1.54 14.93
N LEU A 355 0.68 0.80 14.00
CA LEU A 355 1.21 -0.50 13.56
C LEU A 355 2.20 -0.26 12.41
N SER A 356 3.33 -0.96 12.42
CA SER A 356 4.40 -0.82 11.42
C SER A 356 4.84 -2.20 10.92
N PHE A 357 4.68 -2.46 9.63
CA PHE A 357 4.95 -3.74 8.99
C PHE A 357 5.96 -3.61 7.86
N VAL A 358 6.80 -4.62 7.69
CA VAL A 358 7.71 -4.76 6.56
C VAL A 358 7.58 -6.15 5.94
N ALA A 359 7.62 -6.21 4.60
CA ALA A 359 7.71 -7.47 3.87
C ALA A 359 8.68 -7.35 2.70
N LEU A 360 9.50 -8.38 2.49
CA LEU A 360 10.28 -8.58 1.27
C LEU A 360 9.51 -9.56 0.38
N THR A 361 9.08 -9.10 -0.78
CA THR A 361 8.35 -9.95 -1.74
C THR A 361 8.81 -9.73 -3.17
N PRO A 362 8.68 -10.75 -4.06
CA PRO A 362 8.51 -10.49 -5.47
C PRO A 362 7.22 -9.69 -5.70
N CYS A 363 7.28 -8.78 -6.66
CA CYS A 363 6.16 -7.97 -7.13
C CYS A 363 5.99 -8.20 -8.63
N PHE A 364 4.75 -8.18 -9.12
CA PHE A 364 4.41 -8.52 -10.50
C PHE A 364 3.59 -7.42 -11.13
N ARG A 365 4.09 -6.83 -12.24
CA ARG A 365 3.41 -5.75 -12.97
C ARG A 365 3.44 -6.02 -14.47
N ALA A 366 2.29 -5.98 -15.12
CA ALA A 366 2.19 -6.17 -16.57
C ALA A 366 2.69 -4.96 -17.37
N GLU A 367 2.83 -3.79 -16.72
CA GLU A 367 3.41 -2.56 -17.31
C GLU A 367 2.75 -2.19 -18.66
N ALA A 368 1.43 -2.31 -18.75
CA ALA A 368 0.66 -2.18 -19.97
C ALA A 368 0.79 -0.80 -20.65
N GLY A 369 0.94 0.27 -19.84
CA GLY A 369 1.04 1.65 -20.33
C GLY A 369 2.47 2.12 -20.67
N SER A 370 3.51 1.27 -20.52
CA SER A 370 4.91 1.69 -20.55
C SER A 370 5.69 1.30 -21.81
N TYR A 371 5.04 1.26 -22.98
CA TYR A 371 5.68 0.90 -24.24
C TYR A 371 6.83 1.86 -24.57
N GLY A 372 8.04 1.30 -24.76
CA GLY A 372 9.23 2.05 -25.22
C GLY A 372 9.96 2.88 -24.17
N ARG A 373 9.49 2.96 -22.91
CA ARG A 373 10.17 3.67 -21.83
C ARG A 373 10.96 2.70 -20.97
N ASP A 374 12.18 3.11 -20.59
CA ASP A 374 13.04 2.40 -19.61
C ASP A 374 13.14 0.89 -19.86
N THR A 375 13.31 0.49 -21.13
CA THR A 375 13.29 -0.92 -21.54
C THR A 375 14.60 -1.65 -21.26
N ARG A 376 15.65 -0.92 -20.88
CA ARG A 376 16.98 -1.49 -20.65
C ARG A 376 17.18 -1.90 -19.19
N GLY A 377 17.77 -3.05 -18.98
CA GLY A 377 18.25 -3.52 -17.70
C GLY A 377 17.14 -3.80 -16.66
N LEU A 378 17.39 -3.37 -15.41
CA LEU A 378 16.51 -3.59 -14.25
C LEU A 378 15.58 -2.41 -13.93
N ILE A 379 15.56 -1.37 -14.76
CA ILE A 379 14.78 -0.15 -14.45
C ILE A 379 13.27 -0.47 -14.43
N ARG A 380 12.81 -1.30 -15.40
CA ARG A 380 11.40 -1.67 -15.54
C ARG A 380 11.23 -3.12 -15.97
N THR A 381 10.87 -3.98 -15.02
CA THR A 381 10.71 -5.42 -15.20
C THR A 381 9.32 -5.88 -14.77
N HIS A 382 8.80 -6.96 -15.39
CA HIS A 382 7.52 -7.56 -15.02
C HIS A 382 7.54 -8.21 -13.63
N GLN A 383 8.70 -8.66 -13.19
CA GLN A 383 8.93 -9.24 -11.88
C GLN A 383 10.16 -8.59 -11.24
N PHE A 384 10.03 -8.13 -10.00
CA PHE A 384 11.11 -7.54 -9.23
C PHE A 384 10.91 -7.74 -7.73
N ALA A 385 11.99 -7.74 -6.96
CA ALA A 385 11.91 -7.81 -5.50
C ALA A 385 11.81 -6.40 -4.90
N LYS A 386 10.99 -6.27 -3.86
CA LYS A 386 10.80 -5.02 -3.12
C LYS A 386 10.66 -5.27 -1.62
N VAL A 387 11.34 -4.49 -0.82
CA VAL A 387 11.05 -4.36 0.60
C VAL A 387 9.99 -3.27 0.74
N GLU A 388 8.82 -3.64 1.26
CA GLU A 388 7.68 -2.73 1.41
C GLU A 388 7.43 -2.41 2.87
N LEU A 389 7.22 -1.15 3.16
CA LEU A 389 6.87 -0.62 4.47
C LEU A 389 5.42 -0.19 4.48
N VAL A 390 4.65 -0.60 5.47
CA VAL A 390 3.27 -0.17 5.67
C VAL A 390 3.08 0.26 7.11
N LYS A 391 2.40 1.38 7.32
CA LYS A 391 1.94 1.81 8.64
C LYS A 391 0.43 2.02 8.66
N ILE A 392 -0.20 1.60 9.76
CA ILE A 392 -1.59 1.90 10.10
C ILE A 392 -1.57 2.83 11.30
N THR A 393 -2.19 4.01 11.17
CA THR A 393 -2.08 5.09 12.14
C THR A 393 -3.44 5.70 12.47
N SER A 394 -3.49 6.57 13.48
CA SER A 394 -4.59 7.52 13.65
C SER A 394 -4.44 8.69 12.69
N ALA A 395 -5.49 9.48 12.52
CA ALA A 395 -5.44 10.69 11.70
C ALA A 395 -4.42 11.71 12.24
N GLU A 396 -4.35 11.85 13.57
CA GLU A 396 -3.51 12.83 14.27
C GLU A 396 -2.01 12.57 14.10
N THR A 397 -1.61 11.28 14.00
CA THR A 397 -0.20 10.90 13.87
C THR A 397 0.23 10.58 12.45
N SER A 398 -0.70 10.61 11.50
CA SER A 398 -0.50 10.16 10.13
C SER A 398 0.64 10.89 9.40
N ASP A 399 0.73 12.20 9.53
CA ASP A 399 1.76 12.99 8.87
C ASP A 399 3.15 12.73 9.47
N ASP A 400 3.26 12.67 10.81
CA ASP A 400 4.51 12.37 11.49
C ASP A 400 5.02 10.96 11.15
N GLU A 401 4.10 10.00 11.04
CA GLU A 401 4.45 8.62 10.66
C GLU A 401 4.84 8.51 9.17
N HIS A 402 4.30 9.38 8.30
CA HIS A 402 4.72 9.50 6.91
C HIS A 402 6.15 10.02 6.80
N GLU A 403 6.49 11.10 7.51
CA GLU A 403 7.86 11.62 7.55
C GLU A 403 8.85 10.57 8.11
N LYS A 404 8.47 9.84 9.17
CA LYS A 404 9.30 8.75 9.72
C LYS A 404 9.50 7.63 8.71
N LEU A 405 8.45 7.18 8.02
CA LEU A 405 8.56 6.13 7.01
C LEU A 405 9.48 6.57 5.87
N THR A 406 9.32 7.78 5.37
CA THR A 406 10.19 8.36 4.33
C THR A 406 11.63 8.42 4.81
N ARG A 407 11.86 8.87 6.06
CA ARG A 407 13.21 8.89 6.66
C ARG A 407 13.84 7.50 6.75
N HIS A 408 13.06 6.47 7.06
CA HIS A 408 13.56 5.08 7.09
C HIS A 408 13.98 4.60 5.68
N ALA A 409 13.30 5.02 4.62
CA ALA A 409 13.70 4.75 3.24
C ALA A 409 14.98 5.51 2.85
N GLU A 410 15.12 6.79 3.26
CA GLU A 410 16.35 7.59 3.05
C GLU A 410 17.57 6.93 3.70
N GLN A 411 17.44 6.38 4.91
CA GLN A 411 18.51 5.68 5.62
C GLN A 411 19.11 4.51 4.82
N CYS A 412 18.31 3.83 3.99
CA CYS A 412 18.81 2.76 3.11
C CYS A 412 19.83 3.28 2.12
N LEU A 413 19.55 4.42 1.49
CA LEU A 413 20.45 5.06 0.50
C LEU A 413 21.70 5.63 1.17
N GLU A 414 21.54 6.28 2.33
CA GLU A 414 22.65 6.82 3.11
C GLU A 414 23.61 5.72 3.58
N ALA A 415 23.09 4.59 4.06
CA ALA A 415 23.90 3.45 4.47
C ALA A 415 24.71 2.85 3.30
N LEU A 416 24.14 2.88 2.10
CA LEU A 416 24.81 2.49 0.86
C LEU A 416 25.67 3.61 0.27
N LYS A 417 25.68 4.81 0.85
CA LYS A 417 26.37 6.01 0.34
C LYS A 417 25.99 6.36 -1.11
N LEU A 418 24.75 6.10 -1.50
CA LEU A 418 24.24 6.45 -2.81
C LEU A 418 23.66 7.87 -2.78
N PRO A 419 24.12 8.80 -3.62
CA PRO A 419 23.56 10.14 -3.71
C PRO A 419 22.09 10.08 -4.16
N TYR A 420 21.22 10.85 -3.51
CA TYR A 420 19.80 10.88 -3.81
C TYR A 420 19.20 12.27 -3.62
N ARG A 421 18.04 12.49 -4.20
CA ARG A 421 17.17 13.63 -3.90
C ARG A 421 15.79 13.13 -3.43
N LYS A 422 15.20 13.84 -2.48
CA LYS A 422 13.82 13.66 -2.04
C LYS A 422 12.98 14.69 -2.78
N VAL A 423 11.95 14.24 -3.48
CA VAL A 423 11.03 15.09 -4.21
C VAL A 423 9.62 14.96 -3.65
N ARG A 424 8.89 16.07 -3.61
CA ARG A 424 7.45 16.09 -3.30
C ARG A 424 6.71 16.08 -4.62
N LEU A 425 5.84 15.09 -4.81
CA LEU A 425 5.09 14.98 -6.06
C LEU A 425 4.07 16.09 -6.19
N CYS A 426 3.95 16.64 -7.39
CA CYS A 426 2.96 17.65 -7.75
C CYS A 426 1.58 17.02 -8.00
N SER A 427 0.56 17.84 -8.11
CA SER A 427 -0.84 17.43 -8.22
C SER A 427 -1.14 16.54 -9.42
N GLY A 428 -0.41 16.67 -10.52
CA GLY A 428 -0.56 15.85 -11.72
C GLY A 428 0.16 14.49 -11.64
N ASP A 429 1.16 14.36 -10.75
CA ASP A 429 1.98 13.16 -10.61
C ASP A 429 1.63 12.30 -9.37
N VAL A 430 0.99 12.88 -8.35
CA VAL A 430 0.57 12.15 -7.13
C VAL A 430 -0.31 10.96 -7.49
N GLY A 431 0.05 9.77 -7.01
CA GLY A 431 -0.65 8.51 -7.23
C GLY A 431 -2.13 8.55 -6.80
N PHE A 432 -2.96 7.69 -7.40
CA PHE A 432 -4.42 7.65 -7.27
C PHE A 432 -4.92 7.63 -5.82
N SER A 433 -4.31 6.83 -4.96
CA SER A 433 -4.71 6.67 -3.55
C SER A 433 -4.07 7.69 -2.61
N ALA A 434 -2.96 8.30 -3.01
CA ALA A 434 -2.20 9.18 -2.14
C ALA A 434 -2.85 10.57 -2.03
N ARG A 435 -2.88 11.12 -0.81
CA ARG A 435 -3.16 12.54 -0.56
C ARG A 435 -1.90 13.39 -0.61
N HIS A 436 -0.75 12.79 -0.28
CA HIS A 436 0.58 13.39 -0.28
C HIS A 436 1.62 12.29 -0.51
N CYS A 437 2.65 12.56 -1.31
CA CYS A 437 3.66 11.59 -1.65
C CYS A 437 5.04 12.24 -1.74
N TYR A 438 6.05 11.53 -1.24
CA TYR A 438 7.46 11.79 -1.50
C TYR A 438 8.05 10.65 -2.31
N ASP A 439 8.83 10.99 -3.35
CA ASP A 439 9.71 10.04 -4.02
C ASP A 439 11.15 10.29 -3.61
N LEU A 440 11.90 9.21 -3.50
CA LEU A 440 13.37 9.24 -3.43
C LEU A 440 13.91 8.83 -4.78
N GLU A 441 14.79 9.65 -5.32
CA GLU A 441 15.42 9.41 -6.60
C GLU A 441 16.93 9.29 -6.42
N VAL A 442 17.50 8.16 -6.86
CA VAL A 442 18.92 7.85 -6.76
C VAL A 442 19.66 8.32 -8.01
N TRP A 443 20.89 8.80 -7.84
CA TRP A 443 21.76 9.18 -8.94
C TRP A 443 22.25 7.96 -9.73
N LEU A 444 22.12 8.02 -11.04
CA LEU A 444 22.63 7.02 -11.97
C LEU A 444 23.72 7.63 -12.87
N PRO A 445 24.99 7.27 -12.68
CA PRO A 445 26.09 7.86 -13.45
C PRO A 445 26.04 7.58 -14.95
N SER A 446 25.49 6.43 -15.36
CA SER A 446 25.41 6.04 -16.78
C SER A 446 24.50 6.92 -17.62
N THR A 447 23.48 7.52 -16.98
CA THR A 447 22.54 8.45 -17.64
C THR A 447 22.79 9.90 -17.25
N GLY A 448 23.50 10.14 -16.15
CA GLY A 448 23.67 11.48 -15.59
C GLY A 448 22.36 12.06 -15.03
N GLU A 449 21.44 11.20 -14.53
CA GLU A 449 20.13 11.58 -14.06
C GLU A 449 19.78 10.91 -12.72
N PHE A 450 18.86 11.54 -12.00
CA PHE A 450 18.20 10.91 -10.85
C PHE A 450 17.03 10.07 -11.32
N ARG A 451 16.86 8.87 -10.73
CA ARG A 451 15.77 7.95 -11.03
C ARG A 451 15.08 7.49 -9.76
N GLU A 452 13.75 7.44 -9.79
CA GLU A 452 12.92 6.97 -8.68
C GLU A 452 13.36 5.57 -8.20
N ILE A 453 13.58 5.44 -6.90
CA ILE A 453 13.92 4.17 -6.23
C ILE A 453 12.94 3.83 -5.11
N SER A 454 12.24 4.81 -4.57
CA SER A 454 11.21 4.65 -3.57
C SER A 454 10.13 5.70 -3.74
N SER A 455 8.89 5.31 -3.53
CA SER A 455 7.74 6.20 -3.40
C SER A 455 7.09 5.97 -2.04
N CYS A 456 6.88 7.04 -1.26
CA CYS A 456 6.37 7.04 0.09
C CYS A 456 5.06 7.83 0.14
N SER A 457 3.93 7.15 0.30
CA SER A 457 2.60 7.72 0.18
C SER A 457 1.85 7.76 1.51
N ASN A 458 1.24 8.90 1.83
CA ASN A 458 0.18 9.00 2.83
C ASN A 458 -1.16 8.97 2.10
N THR A 459 -1.99 7.96 2.36
CA THR A 459 -3.30 7.81 1.73
C THR A 459 -4.44 8.38 2.58
N GLY A 460 -4.14 8.83 3.81
CA GLY A 460 -5.18 9.20 4.76
C GLY A 460 -6.13 8.02 5.03
N ASP A 461 -7.42 8.28 5.06
CA ASP A 461 -8.47 7.28 5.30
C ASP A 461 -8.95 6.54 4.03
N PHE A 462 -8.38 6.85 2.88
CA PHE A 462 -8.84 6.40 1.57
C PHE A 462 -8.92 4.88 1.43
N GLN A 463 -7.87 4.18 1.82
CA GLN A 463 -7.82 2.71 1.80
C GLN A 463 -8.62 2.13 2.99
N ALA A 464 -8.48 2.72 4.17
CA ALA A 464 -9.18 2.27 5.38
C ALA A 464 -10.70 2.28 5.19
N ARG A 465 -11.25 3.27 4.48
CA ARG A 465 -12.67 3.33 4.13
C ARG A 465 -13.07 2.17 3.21
N ARG A 466 -12.29 1.86 2.17
CA ARG A 466 -12.56 0.78 1.20
C ARG A 466 -12.55 -0.60 1.86
N MET A 467 -11.64 -0.83 2.82
CA MET A 467 -11.49 -2.10 3.53
C MET A 467 -12.16 -2.11 4.92
N ALA A 468 -12.94 -1.07 5.27
CA ALA A 468 -13.64 -0.93 6.56
C ALA A 468 -12.72 -1.04 7.79
N LEU A 469 -11.46 -0.56 7.69
CA LEU A 469 -10.49 -0.55 8.77
C LEU A 469 -10.68 0.67 9.68
N ARG A 470 -10.92 0.44 10.96
CA ARG A 470 -11.24 1.49 11.94
C ARG A 470 -10.48 1.28 13.24
N TYR A 471 -10.40 2.32 14.04
CA TYR A 471 -9.96 2.20 15.43
C TYR A 471 -10.95 2.89 16.36
N ARG A 472 -10.89 2.55 17.64
CA ARG A 472 -11.71 3.15 18.68
C ARG A 472 -10.87 4.13 19.48
N PRO A 473 -11.16 5.46 19.40
CA PRO A 473 -10.47 6.48 20.18
C PRO A 473 -10.60 6.22 21.69
N THR A 474 -9.61 6.63 22.46
CA THR A 474 -9.69 6.62 23.93
C THR A 474 -10.62 7.73 24.43
N GLU A 475 -11.19 7.54 25.64
CA GLU A 475 -12.12 8.54 26.22
C GLU A 475 -11.50 9.94 26.37
N LYS A 476 -10.15 10.04 26.44
CA LYS A 476 -9.43 11.31 26.51
C LYS A 476 -9.43 12.09 25.19
N ALA A 477 -9.29 11.39 24.06
CA ALA A 477 -9.32 12.01 22.74
C ALA A 477 -10.76 12.44 22.34
N ALA A 478 -11.77 11.69 22.77
CA ALA A 478 -13.18 12.02 22.49
C ALA A 478 -13.69 13.25 23.29
N ALA A 479 -12.99 13.69 24.33
CA ALA A 479 -13.39 14.83 25.15
C ALA A 479 -13.02 16.19 24.52
N THR A 480 -12.07 16.24 23.61
CA THR A 480 -11.65 17.48 22.94
C THR A 480 -12.60 17.95 21.86
N ASP A 481 -13.40 17.04 21.25
CA ASP A 481 -14.36 17.39 20.18
C ASP A 481 -15.76 17.80 20.71
N THR A 482 -16.05 17.67 22.02
CA THR A 482 -17.40 17.92 22.56
C THR A 482 -17.52 19.07 23.54
N ASP A 483 -16.46 19.80 23.86
CA ASP A 483 -16.48 20.83 24.92
C ASP A 483 -16.93 22.24 24.47
N ALA A 484 -17.77 22.34 23.44
CA ALA A 484 -18.34 23.64 23.02
C ALA A 484 -19.82 23.83 23.36
N ALA A 485 -20.51 22.98 24.15
CA ALA A 485 -21.82 23.31 24.71
C ALA A 485 -22.37 22.25 25.67
N ALA A 486 -22.20 22.40 26.99
CA ALA A 486 -23.25 22.06 27.96
C ALA A 486 -22.86 22.47 29.40
N ALA A 487 -23.67 23.35 29.98
CA ALA A 487 -23.67 23.69 31.40
C ALA A 487 -24.11 22.49 32.28
N PRO A 488 -23.64 22.38 33.54
CA PRO A 488 -23.88 21.19 34.36
C PRO A 488 -25.33 21.10 34.86
N ALA A 489 -26.05 20.07 34.44
CA ALA A 489 -27.32 19.68 35.02
C ALA A 489 -27.09 18.78 36.24
N LYS A 490 -27.66 19.17 37.37
CA LYS A 490 -27.62 18.46 38.67
C LYS A 490 -28.45 17.17 38.61
N GLY A 491 -27.86 16.05 39.07
CA GLY A 491 -28.61 14.91 39.66
C GLY A 491 -29.19 13.91 38.67
N GLY A 492 -28.44 12.92 38.23
CA GLY A 492 -28.94 11.75 37.52
C GLY A 492 -28.00 10.56 37.67
N LYS A 493 -28.54 9.35 37.85
CA LYS A 493 -27.79 8.08 37.93
C LYS A 493 -26.68 8.05 36.85
N LYS A 494 -25.42 7.79 37.23
CA LYS A 494 -24.30 7.62 36.30
C LYS A 494 -24.68 6.63 35.20
N LYS A 495 -25.10 7.14 34.03
CA LYS A 495 -25.15 6.32 32.81
C LYS A 495 -23.71 5.85 32.54
N LYS A 496 -23.52 4.53 32.35
CA LYS A 496 -22.23 4.00 31.85
C LYS A 496 -21.85 4.84 30.64
N ALA A 497 -20.68 5.44 30.66
CA ALA A 497 -20.13 6.20 29.53
C ALA A 497 -20.23 5.30 28.28
N LYS A 498 -20.86 5.79 27.22
CA LYS A 498 -20.88 5.07 25.95
C LYS A 498 -19.46 5.06 25.42
N LYS A 499 -18.96 3.88 25.04
CA LYS A 499 -17.68 3.78 24.33
C LYS A 499 -17.70 4.71 23.11
N PRO A 500 -16.59 5.44 22.84
CA PRO A 500 -16.46 6.28 21.65
C PRO A 500 -16.81 5.50 20.36
N LYS A 501 -17.34 6.18 19.36
CA LYS A 501 -17.60 5.56 18.06
C LYS A 501 -16.27 5.25 17.35
N PRO A 502 -16.15 4.11 16.66
CA PRO A 502 -15.00 3.84 15.82
C PRO A 502 -14.87 4.89 14.71
N VAL A 503 -13.63 5.30 14.43
CA VAL A 503 -13.24 6.19 13.34
C VAL A 503 -12.32 5.45 12.37
N LEU A 504 -12.17 5.94 11.14
CA LEU A 504 -11.29 5.33 10.15
C LEU A 504 -9.82 5.50 10.56
N CYS A 505 -9.02 4.45 10.32
CA CYS A 505 -7.56 4.56 10.38
C CYS A 505 -7.03 5.33 9.17
N HIS A 506 -5.78 5.80 9.28
CA HIS A 506 -5.00 6.22 8.13
C HIS A 506 -3.98 5.15 7.76
N THR A 507 -3.66 5.04 6.47
CA THR A 507 -2.65 4.11 5.97
C THR A 507 -1.54 4.87 5.24
N ILE A 508 -0.33 4.39 5.43
CA ILE A 508 0.89 4.95 4.86
C ILE A 508 1.69 3.78 4.31
N ASN A 509 2.24 3.91 3.11
CA ASN A 509 3.09 2.90 2.52
C ASN A 509 4.29 3.51 1.82
N GLY A 510 5.35 2.74 1.66
CA GLY A 510 6.52 3.14 0.87
C GLY A 510 7.52 2.02 0.69
N SER A 511 8.35 2.15 -0.33
CA SER A 511 9.40 1.17 -0.58
C SER A 511 10.60 1.42 0.33
N GLY A 512 11.07 0.40 0.99
CA GLY A 512 12.26 0.46 1.82
C GLY A 512 13.38 -0.53 1.42
N LEU A 513 13.82 -0.67 0.15
CA LEU A 513 13.58 -0.04 -1.14
C LEU A 513 13.18 -1.06 -2.24
N ALA A 514 13.12 -0.58 -3.50
CA ALA A 514 13.08 -1.45 -4.68
C ALA A 514 14.46 -2.11 -4.88
N VAL A 515 14.55 -3.43 -4.67
CA VAL A 515 15.84 -4.15 -4.64
C VAL A 515 16.56 -4.09 -5.98
N GLY A 516 15.84 -4.33 -7.09
CA GLY A 516 16.42 -4.29 -8.43
C GLY A 516 16.98 -2.90 -8.79
N ARG A 517 16.26 -1.82 -8.46
CA ARG A 517 16.74 -0.44 -8.66
C ARG A 517 17.90 -0.11 -7.74
N THR A 518 17.97 -0.66 -6.54
CA THR A 518 19.14 -0.52 -5.66
C THR A 518 20.34 -1.27 -6.22
N LEU A 519 20.13 -2.48 -6.73
CA LEU A 519 21.20 -3.26 -7.35
C LEU A 519 21.82 -2.53 -8.54
N LEU A 520 20.98 -1.99 -9.45
CA LEU A 520 21.50 -1.22 -10.58
C LEU A 520 22.28 0.02 -10.13
N ALA A 521 21.79 0.74 -9.12
CA ALA A 521 22.47 1.92 -8.58
C ALA A 521 23.82 1.55 -7.93
N VAL A 522 23.91 0.44 -7.20
CA VAL A 522 25.17 -0.06 -6.64
C VAL A 522 26.14 -0.46 -7.75
N LEU A 523 25.70 -1.21 -8.77
CA LEU A 523 26.55 -1.61 -9.89
C LEU A 523 27.13 -0.40 -10.63
N GLU A 524 26.33 0.64 -10.85
CA GLU A 524 26.76 1.82 -11.59
C GLU A 524 27.63 2.77 -10.76
N ASN A 525 27.27 3.02 -9.49
CA ASN A 525 28.02 3.96 -8.65
C ASN A 525 29.32 3.36 -8.08
N TYR A 526 29.41 2.03 -7.94
CA TYR A 526 30.56 1.35 -7.33
C TYR A 526 31.48 0.64 -8.34
N GLN A 527 31.25 0.82 -9.65
CA GLN A 527 32.14 0.28 -10.68
C GLN A 527 33.49 0.97 -10.70
N LYS A 528 34.54 0.23 -11.10
CA LYS A 528 35.90 0.75 -11.29
C LYS A 528 36.31 0.70 -12.76
N PRO A 529 37.32 1.48 -13.15
CA PRO A 529 37.82 1.47 -14.54
C PRO A 529 38.26 0.09 -15.03
N ASP A 530 38.72 -0.80 -14.14
CA ASP A 530 39.11 -2.17 -14.46
C ASP A 530 37.92 -3.12 -14.68
N GLY A 531 36.70 -2.65 -14.46
CA GLY A 531 35.45 -3.41 -14.60
C GLY A 531 35.04 -4.17 -13.36
N SER A 532 35.79 -4.09 -12.27
CA SER A 532 35.38 -4.61 -10.98
C SER A 532 34.35 -3.69 -10.31
N VAL A 533 33.61 -4.20 -9.30
CA VAL A 533 32.65 -3.44 -8.53
C VAL A 533 32.97 -3.58 -7.04
N VAL A 534 33.13 -2.46 -6.35
CA VAL A 534 33.36 -2.46 -4.91
C VAL A 534 32.03 -2.75 -4.19
N VAL A 535 32.05 -3.70 -3.26
CA VAL A 535 30.87 -4.01 -2.43
C VAL A 535 30.75 -2.96 -1.33
N PRO A 536 29.60 -2.25 -1.21
CA PRO A 536 29.33 -1.34 -0.12
C PRO A 536 29.60 -1.98 1.24
N VAL A 537 30.25 -1.26 2.16
CA VAL A 537 30.75 -1.80 3.43
C VAL A 537 29.64 -2.53 4.22
N VAL A 538 28.43 -1.97 4.24
CA VAL A 538 27.28 -2.53 4.96
C VAL A 538 26.78 -3.86 4.39
N LEU A 539 27.07 -4.13 3.11
CA LEU A 539 26.67 -5.37 2.42
C LEU A 539 27.72 -6.50 2.55
N ARG A 540 29.00 -6.18 2.91
CA ARG A 540 30.07 -7.18 3.00
C ARG A 540 29.76 -8.36 3.92
N PRO A 541 29.13 -8.18 5.12
CA PRO A 541 28.74 -9.31 5.96
C PRO A 541 27.77 -10.28 5.24
N TYR A 542 26.84 -9.77 4.46
CA TYR A 542 25.88 -10.56 3.67
C TYR A 542 26.52 -11.21 2.45
N MET A 543 27.64 -10.65 1.99
CA MET A 543 28.47 -11.18 0.92
C MET A 543 29.58 -12.14 1.41
N GLY A 544 29.55 -12.49 2.72
CA GLY A 544 30.56 -13.37 3.34
C GLY A 544 31.95 -12.77 3.35
N GLY A 545 32.06 -11.45 3.50
CA GLY A 545 33.30 -10.69 3.55
C GLY A 545 33.89 -10.33 2.19
N VAL A 546 33.22 -10.62 1.08
CA VAL A 546 33.67 -10.19 -0.26
C VAL A 546 33.63 -8.67 -0.34
N GLU A 547 34.74 -8.05 -0.71
CA GLU A 547 34.90 -6.60 -0.81
C GLU A 547 34.81 -6.07 -2.24
N VAL A 548 35.16 -6.89 -3.23
CA VAL A 548 35.16 -6.53 -4.64
C VAL A 548 34.61 -7.69 -5.45
N LEU A 549 33.75 -7.38 -6.42
CA LEU A 549 33.27 -8.31 -7.43
C LEU A 549 34.19 -8.18 -8.64
N GLU A 550 34.83 -9.27 -9.01
CA GLU A 550 35.81 -9.29 -10.11
C GLU A 550 35.13 -9.68 -11.44
N PRO A 551 35.47 -9.05 -12.56
CA PRO A 551 35.01 -9.49 -13.88
C PRO A 551 35.43 -10.95 -14.13
N GLN A 552 34.59 -11.68 -14.85
CA GLN A 552 34.99 -13.02 -15.30
C GLN A 552 36.15 -12.91 -16.34
N ALA A 553 37.18 -13.72 -16.14
CA ALA A 553 38.20 -13.86 -17.13
C ALA A 553 37.58 -14.37 -18.45
N LYS A 554 37.83 -13.65 -19.55
CA LYS A 554 37.35 -14.00 -20.89
C LYS A 554 37.97 -15.30 -21.37
#